data_1a5ad70286d0ddbe7d2443d0dab4e598
#
_entry.id   1a5ad70286d0ddbe7d2443d0dab4e598
#
_cell.length_a   1.000
_cell.length_b   1.000
_cell.length_c   1.000
_cell.angle_alpha   90.00
_cell.angle_beta   90.00
_cell.angle_gamma   90.00
#
_symmetry.space_group_name_H-M   'P 1'
#
loop_
_entity.id
_entity.type
_entity.pdbx_description
1 polymer ?
#
loop_
_entity_poly.entity_id
_entity_poly.type
_entity_poly.pdbx_seq_one_letter_code
_entity_poly.pdbx_strand_id
1 'polypeptide(L)'
;MMKKAGYQTAIIGKWHLGLESPNLPNERGFDFFHGFLGDMMDDYNTHLRRGFNYMRLNTEEIDPQGHATDLFTDWASDYIFKARKQDKPFFLYLAYNAPHSPLQPPVEWEKKVRKRHPNISETRGKLVALIEHMDDGVGRVINSLEKSGQLDNTLIIFCSDNGGDRKSEANNGPVRGDKGDMYDGGIKVACSLYWKGHLEHRRVNNLVMMSDIFPTLCDLVQLPVNHRIDGISVLPLLRNQEQVTDDRYLFWVRREHGDIGGKTQNAVRYKEYKLLQNRPFEPLQYFNMKQDSKESQPLEKDAVYSKLYKAMVEHYRISGAIPWQRPLTK
;
A
#
# COMPACT_ATOMS: atom_id res chain seq x y z
N MET A 1 -18.61 1.88 0.05
CA MET A 1 -18.76 2.96 -0.95
C MET A 1 -18.99 2.39 -2.36
N MET A 2 -18.06 1.65 -2.97
CA MET A 2 -18.22 1.07 -4.32
C MET A 2 -19.52 0.27 -4.51
N LYS A 3 -19.97 -0.48 -3.51
CA LYS A 3 -21.30 -1.15 -3.52
C LYS A 3 -22.47 -0.17 -3.73
N LYS A 4 -22.40 1.02 -3.11
CA LYS A 4 -23.42 2.08 -3.32
C LYS A 4 -23.39 2.65 -4.72
N ALA A 5 -22.26 2.59 -5.40
CA ALA A 5 -22.11 2.95 -6.81
C ALA A 5 -22.49 1.81 -7.78
N GLY A 6 -23.02 0.70 -7.27
CA GLY A 6 -23.44 -0.44 -8.09
C GLY A 6 -22.34 -1.43 -8.44
N TYR A 7 -21.14 -1.30 -7.90
CA TYR A 7 -20.03 -2.22 -8.14
C TYR A 7 -20.19 -3.50 -7.32
N GLN A 8 -19.78 -4.62 -7.90
CA GLN A 8 -19.40 -5.81 -7.15
C GLN A 8 -18.03 -5.57 -6.54
N THR A 9 -17.83 -5.97 -5.29
CA THR A 9 -16.59 -5.68 -4.58
C THR A 9 -15.88 -6.96 -4.16
N ALA A 10 -14.62 -7.08 -4.52
CA ALA A 10 -13.79 -8.22 -4.17
C ALA A 10 -12.46 -7.77 -3.57
N ILE A 11 -11.95 -8.58 -2.66
CA ILE A 11 -10.56 -8.55 -2.22
C ILE A 11 -9.96 -9.92 -2.42
N ILE A 12 -8.79 -9.97 -3.04
CA ILE A 12 -8.00 -11.18 -3.24
C ILE A 12 -6.60 -10.95 -2.68
N GLY A 13 -6.14 -11.86 -1.82
CA GLY A 13 -4.85 -11.76 -1.16
C GLY A 13 -4.92 -11.36 0.31
N LYS A 14 -3.96 -10.57 0.77
CA LYS A 14 -3.76 -10.21 2.19
C LYS A 14 -4.80 -9.20 2.67
N TRP A 15 -5.41 -9.47 3.85
CA TRP A 15 -6.34 -8.57 4.52
C TRP A 15 -5.67 -7.69 5.58
N HIS A 16 -5.11 -8.26 6.63
CA HIS A 16 -4.40 -7.63 7.75
C HIS A 16 -5.18 -6.55 8.54
N LEU A 17 -6.51 -6.59 8.52
CA LEU A 17 -7.36 -5.62 9.24
C LEU A 17 -8.28 -6.28 10.28
N GLY A 18 -7.97 -7.52 10.65
CA GLY A 18 -8.67 -8.30 11.68
C GLY A 18 -8.84 -9.75 11.28
N LEU A 19 -8.83 -10.63 12.28
CA LEU A 19 -8.91 -12.08 12.09
C LEU A 19 -10.30 -12.64 12.36
N GLU A 20 -11.16 -11.85 13.01
CA GLU A 20 -12.45 -12.25 13.52
C GLU A 20 -13.53 -11.19 13.27
N SER A 21 -14.81 -11.62 13.35
CA SER A 21 -15.95 -10.71 13.35
C SER A 21 -15.81 -9.63 14.45
N PRO A 22 -16.16 -8.38 14.19
CA PRO A 22 -16.80 -7.83 12.98
C PRO A 22 -15.77 -7.27 11.96
N ASN A 23 -14.55 -7.80 11.91
CA ASN A 23 -13.47 -7.21 11.13
C ASN A 23 -13.09 -8.03 9.89
N LEU A 24 -13.89 -9.03 9.52
CA LEU A 24 -13.66 -9.81 8.31
C LEU A 24 -13.95 -9.00 7.03
N PRO A 25 -13.29 -9.30 5.90
CA PRO A 25 -13.48 -8.58 4.64
C PRO A 25 -14.94 -8.44 4.21
N ASN A 26 -15.73 -9.52 4.31
CA ASN A 26 -17.13 -9.53 3.94
C ASN A 26 -18.00 -8.63 4.83
N GLU A 27 -17.61 -8.42 6.08
CA GLU A 27 -18.28 -7.51 7.02
C GLU A 27 -17.84 -6.05 6.84
N ARG A 28 -16.67 -5.85 6.21
CA ARG A 28 -16.09 -4.53 5.95
C ARG A 28 -16.36 -4.00 4.55
N GLY A 29 -17.29 -4.65 3.81
CA GLY A 29 -17.84 -4.09 2.59
C GLY A 29 -17.43 -4.77 1.30
N PHE A 30 -16.74 -5.90 1.36
CA PHE A 30 -16.45 -6.73 0.21
C PHE A 30 -17.50 -7.83 0.06
N ASP A 31 -18.02 -8.02 -1.17
CA ASP A 31 -18.95 -9.10 -1.49
C ASP A 31 -18.25 -10.45 -1.57
N PHE A 32 -16.97 -10.41 -1.96
CA PHE A 32 -16.14 -11.60 -2.18
C PHE A 32 -14.76 -11.42 -1.55
N PHE A 33 -14.32 -12.44 -0.85
CA PHE A 33 -12.96 -12.55 -0.31
C PHE A 33 -12.34 -13.89 -0.68
N HIS A 34 -11.12 -13.88 -1.21
CA HIS A 34 -10.34 -15.10 -1.42
C HIS A 34 -8.87 -14.79 -1.09
N GLY A 35 -8.40 -15.23 0.07
CA GLY A 35 -7.07 -14.82 0.49
C GLY A 35 -6.71 -15.14 1.93
N PHE A 36 -5.82 -14.34 2.49
CA PHE A 36 -5.16 -14.54 3.76
C PHE A 36 -5.51 -13.42 4.75
N LEU A 37 -6.12 -13.76 5.88
CA LEU A 37 -6.54 -12.78 6.89
C LEU A 37 -5.39 -12.14 7.67
N GLY A 38 -4.27 -12.86 7.83
CA GLY A 38 -3.19 -12.48 8.72
C GLY A 38 -2.30 -11.32 8.24
N ASP A 39 -1.31 -11.02 9.07
CA ASP A 39 -0.33 -9.94 8.85
C ASP A 39 0.76 -10.32 7.85
N MET A 40 1.25 -11.54 7.92
CA MET A 40 2.25 -12.13 7.03
C MET A 40 2.13 -13.65 7.07
N MET A 41 2.66 -14.31 6.06
CA MET A 41 2.85 -15.77 6.04
C MET A 41 4.24 -16.09 6.55
N ASP A 42 4.38 -17.20 7.28
CA ASP A 42 5.69 -17.75 7.64
C ASP A 42 6.28 -18.57 6.48
N ASP A 43 5.43 -18.99 5.53
CA ASP A 43 5.82 -19.73 4.33
C ASP A 43 4.80 -19.49 3.20
N TYR A 44 5.29 -19.21 1.98
CA TYR A 44 4.48 -18.90 0.81
C TYR A 44 3.77 -20.10 0.19
N ASN A 45 4.12 -21.33 0.60
CA ASN A 45 3.53 -22.55 0.05
C ASN A 45 2.61 -23.26 1.05
N THR A 46 2.89 -23.15 2.35
CA THR A 46 1.99 -23.69 3.39
C THR A 46 0.98 -22.68 3.88
N HIS A 47 1.20 -21.39 3.62
CA HIS A 47 0.33 -20.26 3.98
C HIS A 47 0.05 -20.13 5.49
N LEU A 48 0.82 -20.80 6.34
CA LEU A 48 0.64 -20.73 7.78
C LEU A 48 1.23 -19.45 8.37
N ARG A 49 0.67 -19.04 9.49
CA ARG A 49 1.21 -17.99 10.35
C ARG A 49 1.25 -18.48 11.78
N ARG A 50 2.45 -18.69 12.34
CA ARG A 50 2.66 -19.27 13.69
C ARG A 50 1.90 -20.59 13.88
N GLY A 51 1.85 -21.41 12.83
CA GLY A 51 1.14 -22.70 12.83
C GLY A 51 -0.36 -22.62 12.57
N PHE A 52 -0.94 -21.42 12.41
CA PHE A 52 -2.37 -21.25 12.14
C PHE A 52 -2.65 -21.01 10.66
N ASN A 53 -3.72 -21.59 10.16
CA ASN A 53 -4.23 -21.36 8.81
C ASN A 53 -5.21 -20.18 8.79
N TYR A 54 -4.85 -19.12 8.09
CA TYR A 54 -5.71 -17.94 7.88
C TYR A 54 -6.19 -17.79 6.43
N MET A 55 -6.04 -18.83 5.60
CA MET A 55 -6.55 -18.82 4.23
C MET A 55 -8.07 -19.02 4.22
N ARG A 56 -8.78 -18.18 3.48
CA ARG A 56 -10.26 -18.18 3.44
C ARG A 56 -10.78 -17.99 2.03
N LEU A 57 -11.91 -18.65 1.76
CA LEU A 57 -12.85 -18.29 0.71
C LEU A 57 -14.11 -17.73 1.38
N ASN A 58 -14.29 -16.44 1.34
CA ASN A 58 -15.21 -15.69 2.19
C ASN A 58 -14.95 -15.96 3.68
N THR A 59 -15.84 -16.66 4.36
CA THR A 59 -15.70 -17.04 5.78
C THR A 59 -15.16 -18.45 5.99
N GLU A 60 -15.14 -19.26 4.92
CA GLU A 60 -14.75 -20.67 5.01
C GLU A 60 -13.23 -20.83 4.97
N GLU A 61 -12.70 -21.64 5.87
CA GLU A 61 -11.28 -22.03 5.87
C GLU A 61 -10.97 -22.91 4.65
N ILE A 62 -9.87 -22.63 3.98
CA ILE A 62 -9.36 -23.40 2.85
C ILE A 62 -7.88 -23.74 3.05
N ASP A 63 -7.42 -24.81 2.39
CA ASP A 63 -6.02 -25.24 2.38
C ASP A 63 -5.54 -25.44 0.93
N PRO A 64 -5.30 -24.33 0.18
CA PRO A 64 -4.88 -24.42 -1.20
C PRO A 64 -3.41 -24.86 -1.30
N GLN A 65 -3.06 -25.50 -2.42
CA GLN A 65 -1.69 -25.90 -2.73
C GLN A 65 -1.08 -24.96 -3.76
N GLY A 66 0.17 -24.58 -3.56
CA GLY A 66 0.94 -23.71 -4.48
C GLY A 66 1.46 -22.45 -3.82
N HIS A 67 2.23 -21.69 -4.57
CA HIS A 67 2.82 -20.43 -4.09
C HIS A 67 1.76 -19.32 -4.00
N ALA A 68 1.67 -18.62 -2.87
CA ALA A 68 0.64 -17.61 -2.61
C ALA A 68 0.52 -16.54 -3.72
N THR A 69 1.63 -16.12 -4.32
CA THR A 69 1.61 -15.16 -5.43
C THR A 69 0.87 -15.72 -6.66
N ASP A 70 1.10 -16.98 -7.00
CA ASP A 70 0.38 -17.63 -8.11
C ASP A 70 -1.09 -17.81 -7.80
N LEU A 71 -1.41 -18.28 -6.59
CA LEU A 71 -2.79 -18.44 -6.14
C LEU A 71 -3.57 -17.14 -6.23
N PHE A 72 -3.03 -16.04 -5.72
CA PHE A 72 -3.70 -14.74 -5.76
C PHE A 72 -3.85 -14.22 -7.20
N THR A 73 -2.86 -14.46 -8.05
CA THR A 73 -2.92 -14.14 -9.48
C THR A 73 -4.02 -14.92 -10.20
N ASP A 74 -4.10 -16.23 -9.97
CA ASP A 74 -5.07 -17.12 -10.59
C ASP A 74 -6.49 -16.78 -10.11
N TRP A 75 -6.69 -16.59 -8.81
CA TRP A 75 -7.98 -16.20 -8.25
C TRP A 75 -8.45 -14.83 -8.74
N ALA A 76 -7.53 -13.86 -8.92
CA ALA A 76 -7.86 -12.56 -9.50
C ALA A 76 -8.27 -12.69 -10.96
N SER A 77 -7.55 -13.50 -11.73
CA SER A 77 -7.88 -13.80 -13.14
C SER A 77 -9.24 -14.47 -13.25
N ASP A 78 -9.51 -15.47 -12.45
CA ASP A 78 -10.80 -16.17 -12.39
C ASP A 78 -11.94 -15.23 -12.02
N TYR A 79 -11.72 -14.34 -11.04
CA TYR A 79 -12.70 -13.34 -10.64
C TYR A 79 -13.04 -12.39 -11.81
N ILE A 80 -12.04 -11.91 -12.55
CA ILE A 80 -12.20 -11.04 -13.71
C ILE A 80 -13.07 -11.73 -14.79
N PHE A 81 -12.80 -13.01 -15.11
CA PHE A 81 -13.62 -13.75 -16.07
C PHE A 81 -15.05 -14.01 -15.60
N LYS A 82 -15.25 -14.20 -14.27
CA LYS A 82 -16.58 -14.36 -13.67
C LYS A 82 -17.35 -13.04 -13.67
N ALA A 83 -16.67 -11.93 -13.32
CA ALA A 83 -17.27 -10.59 -13.27
C ALA A 83 -17.78 -10.13 -14.65
N ARG A 84 -17.09 -10.48 -15.74
CA ARG A 84 -17.53 -10.20 -17.13
C ARG A 84 -18.95 -10.69 -17.43
N LYS A 85 -19.37 -11.81 -16.81
CA LYS A 85 -20.68 -12.44 -17.07
C LYS A 85 -21.83 -11.73 -16.37
N GLN A 86 -21.54 -10.68 -15.61
CA GLN A 86 -22.53 -9.97 -14.82
C GLN A 86 -22.70 -8.54 -15.34
N ASP A 87 -23.91 -8.01 -15.29
CA ASP A 87 -24.27 -6.64 -15.70
C ASP A 87 -23.87 -5.57 -14.69
N LYS A 88 -22.73 -5.74 -14.01
CA LYS A 88 -22.26 -4.80 -12.99
C LYS A 88 -20.75 -4.59 -13.11
N PRO A 89 -20.27 -3.36 -12.95
CA PRO A 89 -18.84 -3.13 -12.84
C PRO A 89 -18.28 -3.79 -11.56
N PHE A 90 -16.98 -4.04 -11.54
CA PHE A 90 -16.31 -4.60 -10.37
C PHE A 90 -15.29 -3.63 -9.78
N PHE A 91 -15.06 -3.77 -8.50
CA PHE A 91 -13.94 -3.22 -7.76
C PHE A 91 -13.15 -4.38 -7.16
N LEU A 92 -11.94 -4.61 -7.64
CA LEU A 92 -11.04 -5.65 -7.15
C LEU A 92 -9.86 -5.01 -6.44
N TYR A 93 -9.68 -5.33 -5.15
CA TYR A 93 -8.45 -5.06 -4.41
C TYR A 93 -7.59 -6.31 -4.39
N LEU A 94 -6.55 -6.35 -5.23
CA LEU A 94 -5.57 -7.44 -5.29
C LEU A 94 -4.37 -7.09 -4.41
N ALA A 95 -4.28 -7.73 -3.25
CA ALA A 95 -3.30 -7.44 -2.20
C ALA A 95 -2.28 -8.58 -2.10
N TYR A 96 -1.22 -8.51 -2.88
CA TYR A 96 -0.13 -9.48 -2.81
C TYR A 96 0.60 -9.44 -1.47
N ASN A 97 1.01 -10.62 -0.94
CA ASN A 97 1.98 -10.70 0.16
C ASN A 97 3.40 -10.38 -0.33
N ALA A 98 3.74 -10.76 -1.55
CA ALA A 98 5.04 -10.48 -2.15
C ALA A 98 5.26 -8.96 -2.30
N PRO A 99 6.48 -8.46 -2.08
CA PRO A 99 7.70 -9.21 -1.75
C PRO A 99 8.02 -9.28 -0.24
N HIS A 100 7.02 -9.29 0.66
CA HIS A 100 7.25 -9.38 2.11
C HIS A 100 8.02 -10.66 2.47
N SER A 101 8.86 -10.60 3.52
CA SER A 101 9.53 -11.79 4.07
C SER A 101 8.52 -12.85 4.57
N PRO A 102 8.89 -14.16 4.49
CA PRO A 102 10.17 -14.74 4.10
C PRO A 102 10.42 -14.63 2.58
N LEU A 103 11.70 -14.47 2.19
CA LEU A 103 12.06 -14.36 0.76
C LEU A 103 12.12 -15.76 0.14
N GLN A 104 11.01 -16.24 -0.37
CA GLN A 104 10.82 -17.60 -0.92
C GLN A 104 10.31 -17.53 -2.38
N PRO A 105 11.10 -16.99 -3.32
CA PRO A 105 10.71 -17.04 -4.74
C PRO A 105 10.69 -18.48 -5.25
N PRO A 106 9.87 -18.83 -6.24
CA PRO A 106 10.00 -20.08 -6.96
C PRO A 106 11.40 -20.21 -7.58
N VAL A 107 11.93 -21.44 -7.58
CA VAL A 107 13.35 -21.76 -7.92
C VAL A 107 13.73 -21.26 -9.33
N GLU A 108 12.81 -21.33 -10.28
CA GLU A 108 13.04 -20.88 -11.65
C GLU A 108 13.25 -19.36 -11.75
N TRP A 109 12.60 -18.56 -10.91
CA TRP A 109 12.82 -17.11 -10.84
C TRP A 109 14.17 -16.78 -10.23
N GLU A 110 14.56 -17.46 -9.16
CA GLU A 110 15.89 -17.30 -8.57
C GLU A 110 17.00 -17.65 -9.57
N LYS A 111 16.86 -18.76 -10.32
CA LYS A 111 17.80 -19.11 -11.40
C LYS A 111 17.90 -18.07 -12.47
N LYS A 112 16.78 -17.47 -12.93
CA LYS A 112 16.78 -16.37 -13.91
C LYS A 112 17.58 -15.17 -13.42
N VAL A 113 17.36 -14.74 -12.17
CA VAL A 113 18.06 -13.61 -11.56
C VAL A 113 19.55 -13.89 -11.42
N ARG A 114 19.94 -15.04 -10.87
CA ARG A 114 21.37 -15.41 -10.73
C ARG A 114 22.10 -15.53 -12.07
N LYS A 115 21.43 -16.00 -13.11
CA LYS A 115 22.01 -16.06 -14.47
C LYS A 115 22.35 -14.66 -15.00
N ARG A 116 21.48 -13.64 -14.74
CA ARG A 116 21.72 -12.25 -15.17
C ARG A 116 22.72 -11.51 -14.27
N HIS A 117 22.76 -11.88 -12.99
CA HIS A 117 23.56 -11.24 -11.95
C HIS A 117 24.33 -12.27 -11.13
N PRO A 118 25.43 -12.88 -11.68
CA PRO A 118 26.13 -13.98 -11.01
C PRO A 118 26.70 -13.64 -9.63
N ASN A 119 27.02 -12.36 -9.39
CA ASN A 119 27.63 -11.87 -8.15
C ASN A 119 26.61 -11.24 -7.19
N ILE A 120 25.31 -11.39 -7.44
CA ILE A 120 24.27 -10.86 -6.55
C ILE A 120 24.28 -11.64 -5.22
N SER A 121 24.08 -10.96 -4.09
CA SER A 121 23.95 -11.63 -2.79
C SER A 121 22.74 -12.58 -2.79
N GLU A 122 22.74 -13.56 -1.91
CA GLU A 122 21.62 -14.51 -1.80
C GLU A 122 20.32 -13.79 -1.46
N THR A 123 20.34 -12.92 -0.45
CA THR A 123 19.17 -12.17 0.03
C THR A 123 18.63 -11.24 -1.07
N ARG A 124 19.49 -10.45 -1.70
CA ARG A 124 19.08 -9.56 -2.79
C ARG A 124 18.56 -10.33 -4.00
N GLY A 125 19.19 -11.45 -4.34
CA GLY A 125 18.78 -12.33 -5.44
C GLY A 125 17.38 -12.89 -5.23
N LYS A 126 17.07 -13.37 -4.03
CA LYS A 126 15.74 -13.86 -3.65
C LYS A 126 14.70 -12.74 -3.68
N LEU A 127 15.02 -11.56 -3.15
CA LEU A 127 14.11 -10.42 -3.19
C LEU A 127 13.76 -10.02 -4.63
N VAL A 128 14.76 -9.89 -5.50
CA VAL A 128 14.55 -9.55 -6.92
C VAL A 128 13.70 -10.61 -7.61
N ALA A 129 14.00 -11.89 -7.38
CA ALA A 129 13.25 -13.01 -7.94
C ALA A 129 11.78 -13.01 -7.50
N LEU A 130 11.51 -12.70 -6.23
CA LEU A 130 10.14 -12.61 -5.70
C LEU A 130 9.37 -11.42 -6.29
N ILE A 131 10.04 -10.28 -6.50
CA ILE A 131 9.46 -9.11 -7.18
C ILE A 131 9.14 -9.43 -8.64
N GLU A 132 10.06 -10.05 -9.37
CA GLU A 132 9.85 -10.42 -10.79
C GLU A 132 8.74 -11.47 -10.95
N HIS A 133 8.63 -12.41 -10.02
CA HIS A 133 7.54 -13.37 -9.99
C HIS A 133 6.17 -12.66 -9.76
N MET A 134 6.13 -11.69 -8.85
CA MET A 134 4.92 -10.90 -8.64
C MET A 134 4.59 -10.03 -9.87
N ASP A 135 5.58 -9.45 -10.51
CA ASP A 135 5.41 -8.63 -11.72
C ASP A 135 4.84 -9.46 -12.89
N ASP A 136 5.31 -10.69 -13.08
CA ASP A 136 4.70 -11.65 -14.01
C ASP A 136 3.22 -11.90 -13.67
N GLY A 137 2.93 -12.10 -12.37
CA GLY A 137 1.55 -12.22 -11.88
C GLY A 137 0.68 -11.02 -12.24
N VAL A 138 1.18 -9.80 -12.07
CA VAL A 138 0.49 -8.56 -12.50
C VAL A 138 0.25 -8.57 -14.01
N GLY A 139 1.25 -8.97 -14.79
CA GLY A 139 1.12 -9.12 -16.24
C GLY A 139 0.02 -10.12 -16.63
N ARG A 140 -0.10 -11.25 -15.93
CA ARG A 140 -1.16 -12.25 -16.13
C ARG A 140 -2.55 -11.70 -15.83
N VAL A 141 -2.69 -10.90 -14.77
CA VAL A 141 -3.96 -10.23 -14.43
C VAL A 141 -4.35 -9.22 -15.50
N ILE A 142 -3.42 -8.38 -15.99
CA ILE A 142 -3.67 -7.44 -17.08
C ILE A 142 -4.09 -8.17 -18.36
N ASN A 143 -3.42 -9.26 -18.70
CA ASN A 143 -3.79 -10.12 -19.84
C ASN A 143 -5.19 -10.75 -19.68
N SER A 144 -5.61 -11.05 -18.45
CA SER A 144 -6.97 -11.52 -18.17
C SER A 144 -8.03 -10.44 -18.43
N LEU A 145 -7.73 -9.18 -18.07
CA LEU A 145 -8.58 -8.03 -18.43
C LEU A 145 -8.68 -7.84 -19.95
N GLU A 146 -7.57 -7.97 -20.66
CA GLU A 146 -7.54 -7.86 -22.11
C GLU A 146 -8.34 -8.99 -22.78
N LYS A 147 -8.06 -10.25 -22.44
CA LYS A 147 -8.77 -11.42 -22.98
C LYS A 147 -10.26 -11.41 -22.65
N SER A 148 -10.65 -10.85 -21.53
CA SER A 148 -12.07 -10.70 -21.17
C SER A 148 -12.72 -9.48 -21.81
N GLY A 149 -11.98 -8.62 -22.54
CA GLY A 149 -12.49 -7.40 -23.17
C GLY A 149 -12.84 -6.28 -22.17
N GLN A 150 -12.26 -6.29 -20.97
CA GLN A 150 -12.56 -5.31 -19.92
C GLN A 150 -11.44 -4.28 -19.71
N LEU A 151 -10.25 -4.46 -20.32
CA LEU A 151 -9.07 -3.62 -20.08
C LEU A 151 -9.34 -2.13 -20.40
N ASP A 152 -10.04 -1.85 -21.51
CA ASP A 152 -10.28 -0.47 -21.98
C ASP A 152 -11.19 0.33 -21.03
N ASN A 153 -12.04 -0.38 -20.26
CA ASN A 153 -12.92 0.23 -19.26
C ASN A 153 -12.50 -0.11 -17.81
N THR A 154 -11.20 -0.31 -17.57
CA THR A 154 -10.68 -0.60 -16.25
C THR A 154 -9.57 0.38 -15.87
N LEU A 155 -9.77 1.12 -14.77
CA LEU A 155 -8.70 1.86 -14.12
C LEU A 155 -7.88 0.89 -13.26
N ILE A 156 -6.60 0.75 -13.59
CA ILE A 156 -5.62 -0.05 -12.82
C ILE A 156 -4.80 0.90 -11.98
N ILE A 157 -4.75 0.65 -10.66
CA ILE A 157 -3.90 1.38 -9.71
C ILE A 157 -2.91 0.37 -9.12
N PHE A 158 -1.63 0.58 -9.38
CA PHE A 158 -0.55 -0.19 -8.76
C PHE A 158 0.20 0.69 -7.77
N CYS A 159 0.39 0.21 -6.54
CA CYS A 159 1.16 0.94 -5.54
C CYS A 159 1.74 -0.03 -4.49
N SER A 160 2.86 0.38 -3.89
CA SER A 160 3.42 -0.28 -2.70
C SER A 160 2.86 0.36 -1.44
N ASP A 161 2.80 -0.39 -0.34
CA ASP A 161 2.29 0.06 0.95
C ASP A 161 3.30 0.89 1.76
N ASN A 162 4.59 0.56 1.64
CA ASN A 162 5.71 1.23 2.31
C ASN A 162 7.02 1.04 1.55
N GLY A 163 8.06 1.72 1.97
CA GLY A 163 9.41 1.52 1.45
C GLY A 163 9.97 0.12 1.76
N GLY A 164 10.97 -0.29 0.99
CA GLY A 164 11.60 -1.59 1.14
C GLY A 164 12.40 -1.72 2.44
N ASP A 165 12.46 -2.93 2.99
CA ASP A 165 13.21 -3.27 4.19
C ASP A 165 14.70 -3.51 3.88
N ARG A 166 15.58 -2.82 4.57
CA ARG A 166 17.03 -2.98 4.43
C ARG A 166 17.53 -4.38 4.85
N LYS A 167 16.84 -5.04 5.78
CA LYS A 167 17.19 -6.41 6.16
C LYS A 167 16.99 -7.40 5.01
N SER A 168 16.07 -7.10 4.10
CA SER A 168 15.85 -7.83 2.85
C SER A 168 16.72 -7.32 1.71
N GLU A 169 17.71 -6.47 1.98
CA GLU A 169 18.56 -5.79 0.99
C GLU A 169 17.74 -5.03 -0.07
N ALA A 170 16.60 -4.48 0.32
CA ALA A 170 15.81 -3.63 -0.55
C ALA A 170 16.56 -2.33 -0.88
N ASN A 171 16.30 -1.81 -2.07
CA ASN A 171 16.89 -0.56 -2.55
C ASN A 171 15.76 0.46 -2.80
N ASN A 172 15.72 1.50 -1.96
CA ASN A 172 14.74 2.58 -2.05
C ASN A 172 15.21 3.74 -2.97
N GLY A 173 16.22 3.49 -3.81
CA GLY A 173 16.80 4.52 -4.67
C GLY A 173 17.71 5.50 -3.91
N PRO A 174 17.79 6.77 -4.34
CA PRO A 174 18.71 7.74 -3.76
C PRO A 174 18.22 8.37 -2.46
N VAL A 175 17.07 7.97 -1.94
CA VAL A 175 16.47 8.54 -0.72
C VAL A 175 16.95 7.83 0.54
N ARG A 176 16.92 8.52 1.67
CA ARG A 176 17.35 8.01 2.97
C ARG A 176 16.26 7.15 3.61
N GLY A 177 16.68 6.18 4.42
CA GLY A 177 15.79 5.36 5.25
C GLY A 177 15.26 4.11 4.56
N ASP A 178 14.48 3.35 5.32
CA ASP A 178 13.87 2.09 4.90
C ASP A 178 12.54 1.86 5.63
N LYS A 179 11.91 0.72 5.40
CA LYS A 179 10.62 0.35 6.02
C LYS A 179 10.61 0.66 7.51
N GLY A 180 9.67 1.49 7.90
CA GLY A 180 9.47 1.93 9.28
C GLY A 180 10.05 3.29 9.60
N ASP A 181 10.98 3.82 8.81
CA ASP A 181 11.47 5.19 8.97
C ASP A 181 10.47 6.23 8.45
N MET A 182 10.54 7.44 9.01
CA MET A 182 9.85 8.62 8.51
C MET A 182 10.62 9.38 7.43
N TYR A 183 11.82 8.93 7.08
CA TYR A 183 12.53 9.38 5.88
C TYR A 183 11.82 8.90 4.61
N ASP A 184 12.07 9.56 3.50
CA ASP A 184 11.42 9.23 2.22
C ASP A 184 11.61 7.77 1.79
N GLY A 185 12.73 7.13 2.17
CA GLY A 185 12.96 5.69 1.92
C GLY A 185 11.97 4.76 2.62
N GLY A 186 11.34 5.21 3.71
CA GLY A 186 10.30 4.43 4.40
C GLY A 186 8.88 4.74 3.94
N ILE A 187 8.61 5.97 3.49
CA ILE A 187 7.25 6.45 3.22
C ILE A 187 6.94 6.77 1.75
N LYS A 188 7.95 7.02 0.92
CA LYS A 188 7.78 7.27 -0.51
C LYS A 188 7.76 5.95 -1.27
N VAL A 189 6.66 5.70 -1.98
CA VAL A 189 6.41 4.44 -2.65
C VAL A 189 6.23 4.61 -4.16
N ALA A 190 6.47 3.54 -4.92
CA ALA A 190 6.08 3.48 -6.31
C ALA A 190 4.55 3.48 -6.41
N CYS A 191 4.03 4.32 -7.31
CA CYS A 191 2.61 4.36 -7.63
C CYS A 191 2.45 4.61 -9.14
N SER A 192 1.60 3.84 -9.78
CA SER A 192 1.27 3.96 -11.20
C SER A 192 -0.22 3.79 -11.41
N LEU A 193 -0.79 4.60 -12.30
CA LEU A 193 -2.17 4.49 -12.71
C LEU A 193 -2.21 4.29 -14.23
N TYR A 194 -3.03 3.34 -14.66
CA TYR A 194 -3.24 3.03 -16.07
C TYR A 194 -4.73 2.93 -16.36
N TRP A 195 -5.17 3.62 -17.41
CA TRP A 195 -6.51 3.50 -17.95
C TRP A 195 -6.45 3.80 -19.45
N LYS A 196 -6.56 2.77 -20.24
CA LYS A 196 -6.38 2.84 -21.69
C LYS A 196 -7.34 3.83 -22.33
N GLY A 197 -6.80 4.76 -23.12
CA GLY A 197 -7.60 5.80 -23.79
C GLY A 197 -8.13 6.92 -22.88
N HIS A 198 -7.93 6.86 -21.57
CA HIS A 198 -8.42 7.84 -20.61
C HIS A 198 -7.31 8.59 -19.87
N LEU A 199 -6.16 7.95 -19.65
CA LEU A 199 -5.00 8.58 -19.02
C LEU A 199 -3.84 8.65 -20.01
N GLU A 200 -3.20 9.82 -20.08
CA GLU A 200 -1.99 10.04 -20.87
C GLU A 200 -0.76 9.46 -20.15
N HIS A 201 0.20 8.93 -20.93
CA HIS A 201 1.49 8.51 -20.39
C HIS A 201 2.30 9.71 -19.96
N ARG A 202 2.44 9.93 -18.65
CA ARG A 202 3.21 11.04 -18.08
C ARG A 202 3.69 10.73 -16.67
N ARG A 203 4.70 11.47 -16.24
CA ARG A 203 5.15 11.48 -14.86
C ARG A 203 4.51 12.65 -14.11
N VAL A 204 3.95 12.39 -12.95
CA VAL A 204 3.34 13.37 -12.05
C VAL A 204 4.27 13.57 -10.86
N ASN A 205 4.63 14.82 -10.58
CA ASN A 205 5.54 15.18 -9.47
C ASN A 205 4.81 15.79 -8.27
N ASN A 206 3.49 15.92 -8.34
CA ASN A 206 2.66 16.42 -7.26
C ASN A 206 2.70 15.49 -6.04
N LEU A 207 2.57 16.05 -4.85
CA LEU A 207 2.45 15.27 -3.61
C LEU A 207 1.07 14.62 -3.53
N VAL A 208 1.07 13.29 -3.54
CA VAL A 208 -0.13 12.45 -3.43
C VAL A 208 0.10 11.43 -2.32
N MET A 209 -0.94 11.11 -1.58
CA MET A 209 -0.94 10.08 -0.54
C MET A 209 -1.86 8.92 -0.89
N MET A 210 -1.63 7.75 -0.27
CA MET A 210 -2.54 6.60 -0.38
C MET A 210 -3.97 6.94 0.08
N SER A 211 -4.12 7.83 1.06
CA SER A 211 -5.42 8.33 1.51
C SER A 211 -6.20 9.09 0.43
N ASP A 212 -5.54 9.56 -0.63
CA ASP A 212 -6.17 10.26 -1.75
C ASP A 212 -6.88 9.31 -2.73
N ILE A 213 -6.56 8.01 -2.71
CA ILE A 213 -7.22 7.01 -3.57
C ILE A 213 -8.71 6.95 -3.28
N PHE A 214 -9.10 6.92 -2.01
CA PHE A 214 -10.51 6.82 -1.63
C PHE A 214 -11.36 7.99 -2.17
N PRO A 215 -11.07 9.27 -1.89
CA PRO A 215 -11.85 10.38 -2.44
C PRO A 215 -11.76 10.49 -3.96
N THR A 216 -10.63 10.09 -4.58
CA THR A 216 -10.50 10.06 -6.05
C THR A 216 -11.45 9.05 -6.68
N LEU A 217 -11.58 7.86 -6.09
CA LEU A 217 -12.54 6.86 -6.55
C LEU A 217 -13.99 7.31 -6.30
N CYS A 218 -14.26 7.98 -5.16
CA CYS A 218 -15.57 8.57 -4.91
C CYS A 218 -15.95 9.57 -5.99
N ASP A 219 -15.05 10.48 -6.32
CA ASP A 219 -15.24 11.53 -7.32
C ASP A 219 -15.42 10.93 -8.72
N LEU A 220 -14.61 9.91 -9.07
CA LEU A 220 -14.72 9.19 -10.33
C LEU A 220 -16.11 8.57 -10.54
N VAL A 221 -16.70 8.00 -9.48
CA VAL A 221 -18.04 7.36 -9.53
C VAL A 221 -19.16 8.30 -9.06
N GLN A 222 -18.87 9.59 -8.91
CA GLN A 222 -19.82 10.66 -8.55
C GLN A 222 -20.56 10.39 -7.21
N LEU A 223 -19.88 9.80 -6.25
CA LEU A 223 -20.41 9.58 -4.90
C LEU A 223 -19.87 10.63 -3.92
N PRO A 224 -20.74 11.40 -3.25
CA PRO A 224 -20.30 12.38 -2.26
C PRO A 224 -19.71 11.71 -1.03
N VAL A 225 -18.63 12.28 -0.50
CA VAL A 225 -18.06 11.93 0.80
C VAL A 225 -18.66 12.86 1.85
N ASN A 226 -19.53 12.33 2.71
CA ASN A 226 -20.31 13.12 3.68
C ASN A 226 -19.71 13.10 5.10
N HIS A 227 -18.44 12.78 5.24
CA HIS A 227 -17.73 12.79 6.51
C HIS A 227 -16.31 13.32 6.32
N ARG A 228 -15.69 13.76 7.40
CA ARG A 228 -14.32 14.24 7.38
C ARG A 228 -13.36 13.10 6.99
N ILE A 229 -12.47 13.38 6.05
CA ILE A 229 -11.36 12.51 5.62
C ILE A 229 -10.09 13.34 5.49
N ASP A 230 -8.92 12.69 5.49
CA ASP A 230 -7.62 13.36 5.34
C ASP A 230 -7.17 13.46 3.87
N GLY A 231 -7.68 12.57 3.01
CA GLY A 231 -7.37 12.57 1.58
C GLY A 231 -8.15 13.60 0.79
N ILE A 232 -7.65 13.94 -0.37
CA ILE A 232 -8.32 14.78 -1.39
C ILE A 232 -8.46 13.99 -2.69
N SER A 233 -9.47 14.33 -3.50
CA SER A 233 -9.54 13.79 -4.86
C SER A 233 -8.40 14.37 -5.71
N VAL A 234 -7.68 13.49 -6.39
CA VAL A 234 -6.67 13.85 -7.40
C VAL A 234 -7.16 13.58 -8.82
N LEU A 235 -8.48 13.43 -9.00
CA LEU A 235 -9.08 13.21 -10.31
C LEU A 235 -8.79 14.34 -11.31
N PRO A 236 -8.78 15.64 -10.92
CA PRO A 236 -8.34 16.71 -11.81
C PRO A 236 -6.92 16.50 -12.32
N LEU A 237 -5.99 16.13 -11.41
CA LEU A 237 -4.62 15.82 -11.76
C LEU A 237 -4.53 14.65 -12.75
N LEU A 238 -5.32 13.59 -12.57
CA LEU A 238 -5.37 12.46 -13.49
C LEU A 238 -5.89 12.86 -14.89
N ARG A 239 -6.76 13.84 -14.96
CA ARG A 239 -7.32 14.42 -16.21
C ARG A 239 -6.44 15.50 -16.83
N ASN A 240 -5.18 15.60 -16.43
CA ASN A 240 -4.24 16.62 -16.91
C ASN A 240 -4.69 18.07 -16.67
N GLN A 241 -5.43 18.29 -15.58
CA GLN A 241 -5.83 19.62 -15.13
C GLN A 241 -4.88 20.08 -14.03
N GLU A 242 -4.70 21.38 -13.90
CA GLU A 242 -3.89 21.95 -12.82
C GLU A 242 -4.55 21.67 -11.46
N GLN A 243 -3.75 21.19 -10.53
CA GLN A 243 -4.15 20.96 -9.15
C GLN A 243 -2.99 21.15 -8.19
N VAL A 244 -3.17 22.00 -7.21
CA VAL A 244 -2.23 22.16 -6.10
C VAL A 244 -2.53 21.10 -5.05
N THR A 245 -1.62 20.14 -4.87
CA THR A 245 -1.79 19.04 -3.91
C THR A 245 -0.91 19.15 -2.67
N ASP A 246 0.04 20.08 -2.67
CA ASP A 246 1.02 20.29 -1.60
C ASP A 246 0.67 21.44 -0.66
N ASP A 247 -0.40 22.21 -0.93
CA ASP A 247 -0.90 23.25 -0.02
C ASP A 247 -1.80 22.68 1.09
N ARG A 248 -1.33 21.59 1.67
CA ARG A 248 -1.93 20.89 2.81
C ARG A 248 -0.86 20.22 3.66
N TYR A 249 -1.20 19.94 4.91
CA TYR A 249 -0.33 19.14 5.76
C TYR A 249 -0.55 17.65 5.49
N LEU A 250 0.55 16.93 5.26
CA LEU A 250 0.56 15.47 5.15
C LEU A 250 1.20 14.91 6.41
N PHE A 251 0.53 13.95 7.03
CA PHE A 251 0.97 13.37 8.31
C PHE A 251 1.25 11.88 8.20
N TRP A 252 2.30 11.43 8.86
CA TRP A 252 2.60 10.03 9.08
C TRP A 252 2.81 9.81 10.57
N VAL A 253 2.11 8.82 11.11
CA VAL A 253 2.22 8.41 12.52
C VAL A 253 2.32 6.90 12.55
N ARG A 254 3.43 6.39 13.07
CA ARG A 254 3.62 4.98 13.34
C ARG A 254 3.76 4.79 14.84
N ARG A 255 2.87 4.02 15.41
CA ARG A 255 2.89 3.63 16.81
C ARG A 255 2.82 2.11 16.88
N GLU A 256 3.85 1.49 17.43
CA GLU A 256 3.91 0.05 17.57
C GLU A 256 3.94 -0.32 19.05
N HIS A 257 3.22 -1.41 19.37
CA HIS A 257 3.05 -1.93 20.73
C HIS A 257 3.81 -3.25 20.92
N GLY A 258 4.10 -3.65 22.16
CA GLY A 258 4.63 -4.96 22.53
C GLY A 258 6.10 -5.14 22.17
N ASP A 259 6.43 -6.31 21.59
CA ASP A 259 7.80 -6.75 21.30
C ASP A 259 8.59 -5.83 20.36
N ILE A 260 7.92 -4.91 19.67
CA ILE A 260 8.52 -3.93 18.78
C ILE A 260 8.92 -2.64 19.55
N GLY A 261 8.69 -2.60 20.85
CA GLY A 261 9.31 -1.65 21.75
C GLY A 261 8.71 -0.26 21.81
N GLY A 262 7.40 -0.11 21.60
CA GLY A 262 6.71 1.17 21.84
C GLY A 262 7.22 2.33 21.00
N LYS A 263 7.80 2.08 19.84
CA LYS A 263 8.33 3.10 18.94
C LYS A 263 7.22 3.99 18.44
N THR A 264 7.35 5.29 18.71
CA THR A 264 6.51 6.32 18.10
C THR A 264 7.36 7.08 17.11
N GLN A 265 6.96 7.03 15.85
CA GLN A 265 7.63 7.70 14.74
C GLN A 265 6.63 8.62 14.09
N ASN A 266 7.06 9.81 13.72
CA ASN A 266 6.17 10.86 13.29
C ASN A 266 6.79 11.68 12.19
N ALA A 267 5.98 12.09 11.20
CA ALA A 267 6.39 13.10 10.25
C ALA A 267 5.20 13.98 9.85
N VAL A 268 5.51 15.21 9.50
CA VAL A 268 4.62 16.14 8.84
C VAL A 268 5.33 16.78 7.65
N ARG A 269 4.64 16.90 6.52
CA ARG A 269 5.11 17.62 5.34
C ARG A 269 4.13 18.69 4.95
N TYR A 270 4.64 19.84 4.56
CA TYR A 270 3.90 20.94 3.96
C TYR A 270 4.76 21.56 2.86
N LYS A 271 4.30 21.51 1.64
CA LYS A 271 5.06 21.93 0.46
C LYS A 271 6.43 21.21 0.41
N GLU A 272 7.51 21.97 0.25
CA GLU A 272 8.88 21.45 0.24
C GLU A 272 9.45 21.13 1.63
N TYR A 273 8.76 21.48 2.72
CA TYR A 273 9.31 21.31 4.08
C TYR A 273 8.77 20.07 4.77
N LYS A 274 9.66 19.36 5.45
CA LYS A 274 9.35 18.15 6.21
C LYS A 274 9.96 18.20 7.60
N LEU A 275 9.16 17.89 8.61
CA LEU A 275 9.57 17.74 10.00
C LEU A 275 9.30 16.29 10.41
N LEU A 276 10.29 15.61 11.00
CA LEU A 276 10.16 14.21 11.37
C LEU A 276 10.90 13.85 12.65
N GLN A 277 10.50 12.70 13.22
CA GLN A 277 11.15 12.05 14.35
C GLN A 277 11.05 10.53 14.16
N ASN A 278 12.20 9.83 14.11
CA ASN A 278 12.24 8.39 13.91
C ASN A 278 12.30 7.58 15.21
N ARG A 279 12.65 8.22 16.32
CA ARG A 279 12.64 7.57 17.64
C ARG A 279 12.08 8.51 18.69
N PRO A 280 11.38 7.99 19.70
CA PRO A 280 11.02 8.78 20.88
C PRO A 280 12.28 9.41 21.49
N PHE A 281 12.17 10.64 21.97
CA PHE A 281 13.25 11.39 22.64
C PHE A 281 14.41 11.85 21.75
N GLU A 282 14.48 11.50 20.45
CA GLU A 282 15.39 12.15 19.51
C GLU A 282 14.89 13.56 19.18
N PRO A 283 15.80 14.51 18.90
CA PRO A 283 15.40 15.80 18.38
C PRO A 283 14.64 15.67 17.07
N LEU A 284 13.63 16.52 16.88
CA LEU A 284 12.96 16.65 15.59
C LEU A 284 13.94 17.13 14.52
N GLN A 285 13.92 16.49 13.37
CA GLN A 285 14.73 16.83 12.20
C GLN A 285 13.86 17.56 11.17
N TYR A 286 14.38 18.69 10.67
CA TYR A 286 13.66 19.58 9.77
C TYR A 286 14.43 19.73 8.45
N PHE A 287 13.76 19.53 7.31
CA PHE A 287 14.39 19.49 5.99
C PHE A 287 13.63 20.32 4.97
N ASN A 288 14.36 20.87 3.99
CA ASN A 288 13.79 21.34 2.73
C ASN A 288 13.99 20.25 1.66
N MET A 289 12.94 19.54 1.32
CA MET A 289 12.97 18.38 0.42
C MET A 289 13.28 18.74 -1.04
N LYS A 290 13.16 20.02 -1.43
CA LYS A 290 13.55 20.50 -2.76
C LYS A 290 15.06 20.69 -2.87
N GLN A 291 15.70 21.14 -1.80
CA GLN A 291 17.15 21.37 -1.73
C GLN A 291 17.92 20.12 -1.29
N ASP A 292 17.34 19.36 -0.37
CA ASP A 292 17.93 18.14 0.21
C ASP A 292 16.96 16.96 0.14
N SER A 293 16.82 16.38 -1.04
CA SER A 293 15.97 15.19 -1.24
C SER A 293 16.49 13.92 -0.55
N LYS A 294 17.72 13.96 -0.03
CA LYS A 294 18.35 12.86 0.71
C LYS A 294 18.18 12.98 2.23
N GLU A 295 17.59 14.06 2.72
CA GLU A 295 17.36 14.30 4.14
C GLU A 295 18.66 14.16 4.98
N SER A 296 19.76 14.73 4.45
CA SER A 296 21.10 14.60 4.99
C SER A 296 21.55 15.83 5.82
N GLN A 297 20.93 16.98 5.58
CA GLN A 297 21.31 18.26 6.17
C GLN A 297 20.11 18.93 6.84
N PRO A 298 19.84 18.64 8.13
CA PRO A 298 18.76 19.28 8.86
C PRO A 298 18.97 20.80 8.92
N LEU A 299 17.87 21.53 8.74
CA LEU A 299 17.84 23.00 8.83
C LEU A 299 17.74 23.46 10.29
N GLU A 300 18.17 24.69 10.53
CA GLU A 300 17.89 25.41 11.77
C GLU A 300 16.39 25.75 11.88
N LYS A 301 15.93 25.89 13.13
CA LYS A 301 14.53 26.17 13.44
C LYS A 301 14.16 27.60 13.01
N ASP A 302 13.10 27.73 12.24
CA ASP A 302 12.55 28.99 11.76
C ASP A 302 11.02 29.10 11.96
N ALA A 303 10.39 30.06 11.34
CA ALA A 303 8.93 30.22 11.40
C ALA A 303 8.16 29.05 10.75
N VAL A 304 8.71 28.41 9.70
CA VAL A 304 8.11 27.26 9.04
C VAL A 304 8.21 26.03 9.93
N TYR A 305 9.36 25.81 10.59
CA TYR A 305 9.50 24.77 11.61
C TYR A 305 8.41 24.90 12.68
N SER A 306 8.22 26.10 13.23
CA SER A 306 7.22 26.36 14.27
C SER A 306 5.80 26.06 13.80
N LYS A 307 5.49 26.35 12.54
CA LYS A 307 4.21 26.07 11.89
C LYS A 307 3.99 24.55 11.72
N LEU A 308 4.99 23.82 11.24
CA LEU A 308 4.96 22.36 11.11
C LEU A 308 4.82 21.68 12.48
N TYR A 309 5.58 22.12 13.47
CA TYR A 309 5.50 21.57 14.83
C TYR A 309 4.10 21.74 15.43
N LYS A 310 3.51 22.92 15.32
CA LYS A 310 2.15 23.19 15.79
C LYS A 310 1.13 22.29 15.09
N ALA A 311 1.23 22.16 13.77
CA ALA A 311 0.33 21.29 12.99
C ALA A 311 0.47 19.81 13.41
N MET A 312 1.70 19.35 13.64
CA MET A 312 1.97 17.98 14.10
C MET A 312 1.37 17.70 15.47
N VAL A 313 1.55 18.61 16.42
CA VAL A 313 0.98 18.49 17.77
C VAL A 313 -0.54 18.49 17.74
N GLU A 314 -1.15 19.34 16.92
CA GLU A 314 -2.61 19.37 16.77
C GLU A 314 -3.13 18.10 16.12
N HIS A 315 -2.45 17.57 15.12
CA HIS A 315 -2.80 16.29 14.53
C HIS A 315 -2.79 15.15 15.56
N TYR A 316 -1.83 15.13 16.50
CA TYR A 316 -1.80 14.14 17.58
C TYR A 316 -2.97 14.25 18.54
N ARG A 317 -3.37 15.47 18.87
CA ARG A 317 -4.56 15.71 19.73
C ARG A 317 -5.83 15.17 19.08
N ILE A 318 -6.04 15.49 17.80
CA ILE A 318 -7.21 15.06 17.05
C ILE A 318 -7.20 13.54 16.87
N SER A 319 -6.08 12.96 16.45
CA SER A 319 -5.96 11.51 16.22
C SER A 319 -6.02 10.70 17.52
N GLY A 320 -5.54 11.27 18.63
CA GLY A 320 -5.58 10.64 19.95
C GLY A 320 -6.95 10.72 20.65
N ALA A 321 -7.86 11.56 20.15
CA ALA A 321 -9.22 11.67 20.70
C ALA A 321 -10.09 10.44 20.40
N ILE A 322 -9.74 9.65 19.36
CA ILE A 322 -10.40 8.38 19.05
C ILE A 322 -9.57 7.27 19.67
N PRO A 323 -10.13 6.45 20.59
CA PRO A 323 -9.43 5.30 21.13
C PRO A 323 -9.03 4.34 20.01
N TRP A 324 -7.74 4.16 19.79
CA TRP A 324 -7.20 3.23 18.80
C TRP A 324 -6.80 1.88 19.44
N GLN A 325 -6.96 1.76 20.74
CA GLN A 325 -6.96 0.50 21.47
C GLN A 325 -8.37 0.19 21.96
N ARG A 326 -8.74 -1.08 21.91
CA ARG A 326 -10.01 -1.54 22.50
C ARG A 326 -10.01 -1.18 23.97
N PRO A 327 -11.03 -0.47 24.49
CA PRO A 327 -11.14 -0.25 25.93
C PRO A 327 -11.10 -1.61 26.64
N LEU A 328 -10.34 -1.68 27.73
CA LEU A 328 -10.40 -2.85 28.59
C LEU A 328 -11.84 -2.96 29.08
N THR A 329 -12.55 -4.01 28.68
CA THR A 329 -13.83 -4.35 29.29
C THR A 329 -13.57 -4.66 30.76
N LYS A 330 -14.22 -3.89 31.64
CA LYS A 330 -14.22 -4.18 33.09
C LYS A 330 -14.86 -5.54 33.36
#